data_ea1f1d1195007a4cc5aa050be5d2a4d5
#
_entry.id   ea1f1d1195007a4cc5aa050be5d2a4d5
#
_cell.length_a   1.000
_cell.length_b   1.000
_cell.length_c   1.000
_cell.angle_alpha   90.00
_cell.angle_beta   90.00
_cell.angle_gamma   90.00
#
_symmetry.space_group_name_H-M   'P 1'
#
loop_
_entity.id
_entity.type
_entity.pdbx_description
1 polymer ?
#
loop_
_entity_poly.entity_id
_entity_poly.type
_entity_poly.pdbx_seq_one_letter_code
_entity_poly.pdbx_strand_id
1 'polypeptide(L)'
;SAAMSVGRYHEHARNRLNSTVMNVGHYGMARLLNNTLKWGATVQMEKINDKISEWEKRDSSGYSLPQTGNNVSVYSNLFSDNQIESTRFSAYAQDAFKFRTKQGLFTLVAGVRGSYWTYNKEFLFSPRASLGFIPNFDQDLTLRFATGLYYQSPFYKELRKVDKDENGNNITVLNKDLKSQRSIHFILGGDYTFRAVDRNFKVTAEMYYKKLDNLNPYTVDNVKIRYYGENCAKGYAMGLDVKFFGEFVPGTDSWISFSLMKAQQTIRETTTVPMANSQGYNISLFFQDYFPGYKRV
;
A
#
# COMPACT_ATOMS: atom_id res chain seq x y z
N SER A 1 11.28 -15.16 29.43
CA SER A 1 10.31 -15.66 30.42
C SER A 1 8.92 -15.18 30.03
N ALA A 2 8.07 -16.08 29.56
CA ALA A 2 6.66 -15.78 29.34
C ALA A 2 6.00 -15.59 30.70
N ALA A 3 5.55 -14.39 31.02
CA ALA A 3 4.73 -14.14 32.17
C ALA A 3 3.35 -14.76 31.93
N MET A 4 3.05 -15.90 32.53
CA MET A 4 1.71 -16.43 32.61
C MET A 4 0.90 -15.54 33.56
N SER A 5 -0.02 -14.78 33.01
CA SER A 5 -1.02 -14.09 33.85
C SER A 5 -2.09 -15.08 34.31
N VAL A 6 -2.15 -15.34 35.60
CA VAL A 6 -3.23 -16.11 36.23
C VAL A 6 -4.31 -15.11 36.65
N GLY A 7 -5.52 -15.22 36.08
CA GLY A 7 -6.64 -14.34 36.40
C GLY A 7 -7.71 -14.33 35.29
N ARG A 8 -8.80 -13.62 35.55
CA ARG A 8 -9.87 -13.39 34.58
C ARG A 8 -9.58 -12.12 33.76
N TYR A 9 -9.71 -12.26 32.45
CA TYR A 9 -9.55 -11.18 31.51
C TYR A 9 -10.85 -11.01 30.74
N HIS A 10 -11.39 -9.81 30.71
CA HIS A 10 -12.55 -9.47 29.91
C HIS A 10 -12.27 -8.22 29.09
N GLU A 11 -12.35 -8.34 27.79
CA GLU A 11 -12.25 -7.23 26.85
C GLU A 11 -13.62 -6.98 26.21
N HIS A 12 -14.02 -5.71 26.16
CA HIS A 12 -15.23 -5.28 25.48
C HIS A 12 -14.89 -4.16 24.50
N ALA A 13 -15.41 -4.27 23.28
CA ALA A 13 -15.31 -3.22 22.29
C ALA A 13 -16.67 -3.01 21.62
N ARG A 14 -17.13 -1.75 21.62
CA ARG A 14 -18.29 -1.29 20.83
C ARG A 14 -17.85 -0.10 19.99
N ASN A 15 -17.46 -0.38 18.78
CA ASN A 15 -17.01 0.65 17.86
C ASN A 15 -18.04 0.79 16.73
N ARG A 16 -18.40 2.03 16.42
CA ARG A 16 -19.32 2.34 15.34
C ARG A 16 -18.70 3.39 14.45
N LEU A 17 -18.48 3.02 13.20
CA LEU A 17 -17.99 3.89 12.15
C LEU A 17 -19.05 4.01 11.06
N ASN A 18 -19.56 5.21 10.84
CA ASN A 18 -20.45 5.53 9.73
C ASN A 18 -19.72 6.47 8.78
N SER A 19 -19.67 6.12 7.51
CA SER A 19 -19.07 6.97 6.50
C SER A 19 -20.02 7.14 5.32
N THR A 20 -20.13 8.36 4.83
CA THR A 20 -20.82 8.71 3.59
C THR A 20 -19.83 9.38 2.67
N VAL A 21 -19.70 8.85 1.45
CA VAL A 21 -18.76 9.35 0.45
C VAL A 21 -19.52 9.62 -0.84
N MET A 22 -19.36 10.81 -1.38
CA MET A 22 -19.89 11.21 -2.69
C MET A 22 -18.74 11.61 -3.60
N ASN A 23 -18.66 10.98 -4.78
CA ASN A 23 -17.63 11.25 -5.77
C ASN A 23 -18.26 11.81 -7.04
N VAL A 24 -17.66 12.86 -7.56
CA VAL A 24 -17.97 13.40 -8.89
C VAL A 24 -16.67 13.52 -9.66
N GLY A 25 -16.63 13.00 -10.87
CA GLY A 25 -15.42 12.99 -11.69
C GLY A 25 -15.70 13.31 -13.15
N HIS A 26 -14.68 13.87 -13.79
CA HIS A 26 -14.62 14.07 -15.23
C HIS A 26 -13.30 13.48 -15.75
N TYR A 27 -13.39 12.75 -16.85
CA TYR A 27 -12.24 12.13 -17.51
C TYR A 27 -12.33 12.37 -19.00
N GLY A 28 -11.20 12.63 -19.62
CA GLY A 28 -11.10 12.84 -21.05
C GLY A 28 -9.84 12.23 -21.66
N MET A 29 -9.88 12.03 -22.95
CA MET A 29 -8.77 11.53 -23.74
C MET A 29 -8.80 12.17 -25.12
N ALA A 30 -7.63 12.59 -25.62
CA ALA A 30 -7.43 13.05 -26.99
C ALA A 30 -6.27 12.31 -27.62
N ARG A 31 -6.47 11.86 -28.84
CA ARG A 31 -5.41 11.23 -29.66
C ARG A 31 -4.99 12.19 -30.75
N LEU A 32 -3.71 12.52 -30.76
CA LEU A 32 -3.05 13.39 -31.73
C LEU A 32 -1.89 12.60 -32.33
N LEU A 33 -1.86 12.37 -33.63
CA LEU A 33 -0.76 11.68 -34.34
C LEU A 33 0.05 10.67 -33.47
N ASN A 34 1.13 11.15 -32.86
CA ASN A 34 2.04 10.35 -32.02
C ASN A 34 1.75 10.44 -30.51
N ASN A 35 0.80 11.28 -30.11
CA ASN A 35 0.50 11.57 -28.73
C ASN A 35 -0.89 11.07 -28.32
N THR A 36 -0.98 10.59 -27.10
CA THR A 36 -2.26 10.33 -26.44
C THR A 36 -2.30 11.09 -25.14
N LEU A 37 -3.13 12.11 -25.07
CA LEU A 37 -3.33 12.94 -23.89
C LEU A 37 -4.51 12.40 -23.09
N LYS A 38 -4.32 12.21 -21.80
CA LYS A 38 -5.37 11.85 -20.84
C LYS A 38 -5.40 12.85 -19.71
N TRP A 39 -6.60 13.19 -19.28
CA TRP A 39 -6.80 14.07 -18.13
C TRP A 39 -7.99 13.63 -17.30
N GLY A 40 -8.02 14.06 -16.07
CA GLY A 40 -9.14 13.79 -15.19
C GLY A 40 -9.14 14.76 -14.02
N ALA A 41 -10.31 14.96 -13.47
CA ALA A 41 -10.53 15.70 -12.25
C ALA A 41 -11.64 15.03 -11.43
N THR A 42 -11.44 14.94 -10.12
CA THR A 42 -12.42 14.36 -9.20
C THR A 42 -12.58 15.25 -7.98
N VAL A 43 -13.82 15.30 -7.49
CA VAL A 43 -14.19 15.89 -6.21
C VAL A 43 -14.82 14.81 -5.37
N GLN A 44 -14.28 14.57 -4.19
CA GLN A 44 -14.80 13.62 -3.23
C GLN A 44 -15.20 14.35 -1.96
N MET A 45 -16.48 14.30 -1.63
CA MET A 45 -17.01 14.79 -0.37
C MET A 45 -17.22 13.61 0.57
N GLU A 46 -16.72 13.72 1.81
CA GLU A 46 -16.84 12.67 2.81
C GLU A 46 -17.33 13.21 4.14
N LYS A 47 -18.17 12.43 4.79
CA LYS A 47 -18.62 12.64 6.15
C LYS A 47 -18.44 11.35 6.95
N ILE A 48 -17.70 11.44 8.03
CA ILE A 48 -17.36 10.30 8.86
C ILE A 48 -17.73 10.61 10.30
N ASN A 49 -18.51 9.70 10.91
CA ASN A 49 -18.82 9.71 12.33
C ASN A 49 -18.26 8.45 12.97
N ASP A 50 -17.44 8.61 13.97
CA ASP A 50 -16.74 7.52 14.63
C ASP A 50 -16.95 7.56 16.14
N LYS A 51 -17.51 6.48 16.68
CA LYS A 51 -17.69 6.27 18.12
C LYS A 51 -16.90 5.05 18.55
N ILE A 52 -16.00 5.24 19.50
CA ILE A 52 -15.19 4.18 20.09
C ILE A 52 -15.56 4.06 21.55
N SER A 53 -15.83 2.83 21.98
CA SER A 53 -16.04 2.48 23.38
C SER A 53 -15.41 1.12 23.63
N GLU A 54 -14.20 1.14 24.14
CA GLU A 54 -13.43 -0.06 24.47
C GLU A 54 -13.04 -0.02 25.95
N TRP A 55 -13.21 -1.14 26.63
CA TRP A 55 -12.74 -1.29 28.00
C TRP A 55 -12.24 -2.70 28.26
N GLU A 56 -11.30 -2.78 29.16
CA GLU A 56 -10.68 -4.01 29.61
C GLU A 56 -10.82 -4.13 31.13
N LYS A 57 -11.29 -5.29 31.58
CA LYS A 57 -11.35 -5.64 32.98
C LYS A 57 -10.39 -6.79 33.25
N ARG A 58 -9.54 -6.62 34.24
CA ARG A 58 -8.59 -7.64 34.69
C ARG A 58 -8.81 -7.96 36.15
N ASP A 59 -8.75 -9.25 36.46
CA ASP A 59 -8.70 -9.77 37.82
C ASP A 59 -7.48 -10.70 37.90
N SER A 60 -6.52 -10.36 38.69
CA SER A 60 -5.24 -11.09 38.86
C SER A 60 -5.25 -12.14 39.95
N SER A 61 -6.37 -12.37 40.61
CA SER A 61 -6.44 -13.24 41.77
C SER A 61 -5.40 -12.90 42.87
N GLY A 62 -4.91 -11.65 42.88
CA GLY A 62 -3.98 -11.15 43.89
C GLY A 62 -2.50 -11.35 43.62
N TYR A 63 -2.13 -11.97 42.50
CA TYR A 63 -0.71 -12.27 42.20
C TYR A 63 0.05 -11.15 41.44
N SER A 64 -0.62 -10.39 40.62
CA SER A 64 0.02 -9.35 39.80
C SER A 64 -0.58 -7.95 39.93
N LEU A 65 -1.77 -7.85 40.51
CA LEU A 65 -2.44 -6.59 40.82
C LEU A 65 -2.96 -6.64 42.27
N PRO A 66 -2.93 -5.55 43.02
CA PRO A 66 -3.53 -5.50 44.34
C PRO A 66 -5.01 -5.87 44.29
N GLN A 67 -5.45 -6.80 45.11
CA GLN A 67 -6.87 -7.09 45.25
C GLN A 67 -7.57 -5.93 45.96
N THR A 68 -8.49 -5.29 45.28
CA THR A 68 -9.35 -4.23 45.85
C THR A 68 -10.79 -4.72 46.00
N GLY A 69 -11.00 -5.78 46.78
CA GLY A 69 -12.32 -6.36 47.02
C GLY A 69 -12.76 -7.41 45.97
N ASN A 70 -14.03 -7.83 46.02
CA ASN A 70 -14.59 -8.90 45.18
C ASN A 70 -15.00 -8.43 43.79
N ASN A 71 -14.74 -7.18 43.42
CA ASN A 71 -15.15 -6.61 42.14
C ASN A 71 -13.99 -6.53 41.15
N VAL A 72 -14.24 -7.01 39.95
CA VAL A 72 -13.31 -6.87 38.79
C VAL A 72 -13.23 -5.38 38.43
N SER A 73 -12.05 -4.80 38.57
CA SER A 73 -11.84 -3.38 38.24
C SER A 73 -11.56 -3.19 36.74
N VAL A 74 -11.93 -2.02 36.21
CA VAL A 74 -11.57 -1.60 34.85
C VAL A 74 -10.08 -1.29 34.82
N TYR A 75 -9.31 -2.02 34.00
CA TYR A 75 -7.87 -1.83 33.85
C TYR A 75 -7.54 -0.75 32.84
N SER A 76 -8.23 -0.76 31.70
CA SER A 76 -8.10 0.27 30.70
C SER A 76 -9.43 0.58 30.03
N ASN A 77 -9.58 1.81 29.56
CA ASN A 77 -10.71 2.25 28.78
C ASN A 77 -10.25 3.15 27.64
N LEU A 78 -11.00 3.13 26.56
CA LEU A 78 -10.81 4.02 25.41
C LEU A 78 -12.20 4.45 24.95
N PHE A 79 -12.49 5.75 25.06
CA PHE A 79 -13.73 6.34 24.59
C PHE A 79 -13.44 7.46 23.62
N SER A 80 -14.21 7.55 22.56
CA SER A 80 -14.07 8.64 21.62
C SER A 80 -15.34 8.81 20.78
N ASP A 81 -15.62 10.04 20.42
CA ASP A 81 -16.68 10.43 19.46
C ASP A 81 -16.09 11.50 18.55
N ASN A 82 -15.74 11.11 17.34
CA ASN A 82 -15.09 11.98 16.38
C ASN A 82 -15.93 12.09 15.09
N GLN A 83 -15.93 13.28 14.51
CA GLN A 83 -16.61 13.57 13.25
C GLN A 83 -15.65 14.29 12.31
N ILE A 84 -15.65 13.86 11.05
CA ILE A 84 -14.98 14.56 9.94
C ILE A 84 -16.00 14.85 8.85
N GLU A 85 -15.95 16.08 8.37
CA GLU A 85 -16.61 16.50 7.15
C GLU A 85 -15.60 17.23 6.29
N SER A 86 -15.27 16.67 5.13
CA SER A 86 -14.17 17.18 4.31
C SER A 86 -14.37 16.91 2.83
N THR A 87 -13.61 17.64 2.01
CA THR A 87 -13.61 17.49 0.56
C THR A 87 -12.18 17.24 0.08
N ARG A 88 -12.03 16.31 -0.85
CA ARG A 88 -10.78 16.04 -1.56
C ARG A 88 -10.93 16.41 -3.02
N PHE A 89 -10.04 17.23 -3.51
CA PHE A 89 -9.92 17.59 -4.92
C PHE A 89 -8.72 16.88 -5.51
N SER A 90 -8.85 16.30 -6.69
CA SER A 90 -7.72 15.77 -7.42
C SER A 90 -7.85 16.00 -8.91
N ALA A 91 -6.74 16.26 -9.57
CA ALA A 91 -6.67 16.39 -11.01
C ALA A 91 -5.37 15.80 -11.52
N TYR A 92 -5.39 15.26 -12.72
CA TYR A 92 -4.19 14.77 -13.38
C TYR A 92 -4.22 15.09 -14.89
N ALA A 93 -3.03 15.19 -15.46
CA ALA A 93 -2.82 15.21 -16.89
C ALA A 93 -1.61 14.32 -17.23
N GLN A 94 -1.75 13.56 -18.31
CA GLN A 94 -0.74 12.63 -18.75
C GLN A 94 -0.67 12.62 -20.27
N ASP A 95 0.54 12.62 -20.83
CA ASP A 95 0.79 12.44 -22.25
C ASP A 95 1.62 11.19 -22.50
N ALA A 96 1.21 10.38 -23.45
CA ALA A 96 1.95 9.24 -23.96
C ALA A 96 2.42 9.58 -25.38
N PHE A 97 3.73 9.66 -25.55
CA PHE A 97 4.37 10.01 -26.81
C PHE A 97 5.14 8.82 -27.38
N LYS A 98 4.82 8.41 -28.60
CA LYS A 98 5.52 7.34 -29.32
C LYS A 98 6.36 7.92 -30.42
N PHE A 99 7.62 7.52 -30.49
CA PHE A 99 8.53 7.90 -31.56
C PHE A 99 9.46 6.74 -31.93
N ARG A 100 9.80 6.69 -33.21
CA ARG A 100 10.68 5.65 -33.75
C ARG A 100 12.02 6.25 -34.12
N THR A 101 13.08 5.54 -33.71
CA THR A 101 14.46 5.85 -34.09
C THR A 101 15.09 4.66 -34.85
N LYS A 102 16.33 4.82 -35.25
CA LYS A 102 17.11 3.71 -35.87
C LYS A 102 17.33 2.56 -34.86
N GLN A 103 17.41 2.88 -33.57
CA GLN A 103 17.61 1.92 -32.48
C GLN A 103 16.35 1.14 -32.13
N GLY A 104 15.18 1.70 -32.35
CA GLY A 104 13.92 1.06 -32.05
C GLY A 104 12.77 2.02 -31.77
N LEU A 105 11.70 1.49 -31.21
CA LEU A 105 10.51 2.24 -30.83
C LEU A 105 10.57 2.64 -29.35
N PHE A 106 10.40 3.94 -29.12
CA PHE A 106 10.29 4.51 -27.78
C PHE A 106 8.86 4.92 -27.47
N THR A 107 8.44 4.69 -26.24
CA THR A 107 7.18 5.22 -25.69
C THR A 107 7.51 5.96 -24.41
N LEU A 108 7.36 7.28 -24.42
CA LEU A 108 7.53 8.13 -23.26
C LEU A 108 6.15 8.50 -22.71
N VAL A 109 5.90 8.18 -21.47
CA VAL A 109 4.70 8.61 -20.74
C VAL A 109 5.13 9.54 -19.63
N ALA A 110 4.63 10.76 -19.63
CA ALA A 110 4.88 11.73 -18.57
C ALA A 110 3.56 12.30 -18.09
N GLY A 111 3.44 12.50 -16.80
CA GLY A 111 2.22 13.01 -16.21
C GLY A 111 2.45 13.69 -14.88
N VAL A 112 1.47 14.46 -14.48
CA VAL A 112 1.42 15.15 -13.21
C VAL A 112 0.07 14.94 -12.56
N ARG A 113 0.07 14.87 -11.26
CA ARG A 113 -1.15 14.81 -10.45
C ARG A 113 -1.07 15.85 -9.35
N GLY A 114 -2.14 16.61 -9.18
CA GLY A 114 -2.33 17.49 -8.03
C GLY A 114 -3.50 17.03 -7.20
N SER A 115 -3.41 17.17 -5.89
CA SER A 115 -4.52 16.91 -4.98
C SER A 115 -4.51 17.85 -3.79
N TYR A 116 -5.70 18.13 -3.28
CA TYR A 116 -5.90 18.98 -2.11
C TYR A 116 -6.97 18.39 -1.20
N TRP A 117 -6.66 18.28 0.08
CA TRP A 117 -7.62 17.84 1.10
C TRP A 117 -7.92 18.99 2.06
N THR A 118 -9.19 19.33 2.21
CA THR A 118 -9.61 20.48 3.02
C THR A 118 -9.39 20.27 4.52
N TYR A 119 -9.37 19.03 4.97
CA TYR A 119 -9.21 18.71 6.40
C TYR A 119 -7.83 19.09 6.93
N ASN A 120 -6.76 18.62 6.29
CA ASN A 120 -5.38 18.92 6.70
C ASN A 120 -4.75 20.08 5.89
N LYS A 121 -5.49 20.64 4.95
CA LYS A 121 -5.05 21.74 4.05
C LYS A 121 -3.75 21.42 3.30
N GLU A 122 -3.52 20.15 3.02
CA GLU A 122 -2.33 19.68 2.32
C GLU A 122 -2.57 19.67 0.80
N PHE A 123 -1.67 20.35 0.09
CA PHE A 123 -1.59 20.26 -1.37
C PHE A 123 -0.43 19.35 -1.76
N LEU A 124 -0.71 18.38 -2.63
CA LEU A 124 0.24 17.39 -3.10
C LEU A 124 0.43 17.51 -4.60
N PHE A 125 1.67 17.46 -5.04
CA PHE A 125 2.06 17.46 -6.44
C PHE A 125 2.91 16.24 -6.76
N SER A 126 2.46 15.38 -7.68
CA SER A 126 3.03 14.08 -7.97
C SER A 126 3.39 13.97 -9.46
N PRO A 127 4.63 14.28 -9.86
CA PRO A 127 5.11 14.02 -11.20
C PRO A 127 5.48 12.53 -11.37
N ARG A 128 5.26 12.00 -12.58
CA ARG A 128 5.58 10.62 -12.95
C ARG A 128 6.05 10.56 -14.39
N ALA A 129 7.00 9.68 -14.67
CA ALA A 129 7.45 9.41 -16.01
C ALA A 129 7.78 7.94 -16.19
N SER A 130 7.54 7.41 -17.38
CA SER A 130 7.98 6.09 -17.79
C SER A 130 8.50 6.10 -19.22
N LEU A 131 9.48 5.25 -19.48
CA LEU A 131 10.05 5.05 -20.80
C LEU A 131 10.00 3.58 -21.15
N GLY A 132 9.32 3.26 -22.25
CA GLY A 132 9.33 1.95 -22.87
C GLY A 132 10.23 1.95 -24.10
N PHE A 133 11.00 0.91 -24.27
CA PHE A 133 11.89 0.75 -25.42
C PHE A 133 11.78 -0.65 -26.01
N ILE A 134 11.46 -0.72 -27.31
CA ILE A 134 11.47 -1.94 -28.09
C ILE A 134 12.62 -1.82 -29.08
N PRO A 135 13.77 -2.49 -28.84
CA PRO A 135 14.91 -2.45 -29.73
C PRO A 135 14.56 -2.98 -31.12
N ASN A 136 15.20 -2.39 -32.14
CA ASN A 136 15.02 -2.81 -33.53
C ASN A 136 16.02 -3.91 -33.92
N PHE A 137 15.81 -5.11 -33.38
CA PHE A 137 16.57 -6.31 -33.74
C PHE A 137 15.65 -7.55 -33.77
N ASP A 138 16.18 -8.69 -34.20
CA ASP A 138 15.39 -9.89 -34.50
C ASP A 138 14.80 -10.60 -33.29
N GLN A 139 15.05 -10.11 -32.09
CA GLN A 139 14.58 -10.68 -30.85
C GLN A 139 13.43 -9.86 -30.28
N ASP A 140 12.48 -10.52 -29.68
CA ASP A 140 11.31 -9.89 -29.06
C ASP A 140 11.62 -9.49 -27.62
N LEU A 141 12.19 -8.30 -27.48
CA LEU A 141 12.60 -7.70 -26.21
C LEU A 141 11.89 -6.36 -26.01
N THR A 142 11.36 -6.15 -24.83
CA THR A 142 10.83 -4.85 -24.38
C THR A 142 11.49 -4.45 -23.08
N LEU A 143 12.02 -3.24 -23.02
CA LEU A 143 12.62 -2.66 -21.82
C LEU A 143 11.74 -1.54 -21.26
N ARG A 144 11.65 -1.41 -19.96
CA ARG A 144 10.82 -0.43 -19.26
C ARG A 144 11.61 0.24 -18.15
N PHE A 145 11.49 1.54 -18.05
CA PHE A 145 11.95 2.32 -16.91
C PHE A 145 10.80 3.22 -16.44
N ALA A 146 10.57 3.30 -15.14
CA ALA A 146 9.57 4.19 -14.56
C ALA A 146 10.10 4.85 -13.30
N THR A 147 9.74 6.09 -13.11
CA THR A 147 10.03 6.85 -11.90
C THR A 147 8.85 7.75 -11.57
N GLY A 148 8.70 8.07 -10.31
CA GLY A 148 7.62 8.97 -9.90
C GLY A 148 7.63 9.26 -8.42
N LEU A 149 6.92 10.32 -8.09
CA LEU A 149 6.64 10.76 -6.74
C LEU A 149 5.19 10.41 -6.42
N TYR A 150 4.97 9.64 -5.37
CA TYR A 150 3.67 9.14 -4.97
C TYR A 150 3.36 9.57 -3.55
N TYR A 151 2.12 9.99 -3.33
CA TYR A 151 1.61 10.30 -2.02
C TYR A 151 0.40 9.44 -1.70
N GLN A 152 0.33 9.01 -0.47
CA GLN A 152 -0.85 8.37 0.10
C GLN A 152 -1.41 9.28 1.19
N SER A 153 -2.53 9.93 0.88
CA SER A 153 -3.26 10.72 1.87
C SER A 153 -3.73 9.83 3.01
N PRO A 154 -3.70 10.33 4.25
CA PRO A 154 -4.22 9.57 5.37
C PRO A 154 -5.70 9.21 5.16
N PHE A 155 -6.06 7.98 5.45
CA PHE A 155 -7.45 7.62 5.63
C PHE A 155 -7.85 7.81 7.11
N TYR A 156 -9.13 7.78 7.38
CA TYR A 156 -9.66 8.17 8.69
C TYR A 156 -8.97 7.46 9.87
N LYS A 157 -8.80 6.14 9.79
CA LYS A 157 -8.19 5.37 10.90
C LYS A 157 -6.74 5.74 11.20
N GLU A 158 -5.99 6.20 10.21
CA GLU A 158 -4.61 6.68 10.39
C GLU A 158 -4.52 8.00 11.16
N LEU A 159 -5.57 8.83 11.12
CA LEU A 159 -5.64 10.09 11.83
C LEU A 159 -5.82 9.93 13.34
N ARG A 160 -6.28 8.77 13.78
CA ARG A 160 -6.51 8.49 15.18
C ARG A 160 -5.19 8.43 15.94
N LYS A 161 -5.14 9.18 17.02
CA LYS A 161 -4.04 9.16 17.99
C LYS A 161 -4.63 8.97 19.37
N VAL A 162 -4.07 8.05 20.15
CA VAL A 162 -4.47 7.88 21.54
C VAL A 162 -3.81 8.96 22.38
N ASP A 163 -4.61 9.68 23.14
CA ASP A 163 -4.18 10.72 24.06
C ASP A 163 -4.90 10.54 25.41
N LYS A 164 -4.60 11.38 26.40
CA LYS A 164 -5.26 11.37 27.70
C LYS A 164 -6.14 12.59 27.88
N ASP A 165 -7.32 12.38 28.43
CA ASP A 165 -8.20 13.46 28.81
C ASP A 165 -7.72 14.13 30.12
N GLU A 166 -8.42 15.17 30.57
CA GLU A 166 -8.11 15.90 31.80
C GLU A 166 -8.17 14.99 33.05
N ASN A 167 -8.88 13.88 32.98
CA ASN A 167 -9.03 12.90 34.07
C ASN A 167 -8.02 11.75 33.98
N GLY A 168 -7.13 11.76 32.98
CA GLY A 168 -6.13 10.72 32.75
C GLY A 168 -6.66 9.48 32.02
N ASN A 169 -7.90 9.50 31.52
CA ASN A 169 -8.46 8.41 30.74
C ASN A 169 -7.93 8.47 29.30
N ASN A 170 -7.76 7.29 28.68
CA ASN A 170 -7.38 7.21 27.27
C ASN A 170 -8.56 7.61 26.37
N ILE A 171 -8.29 8.54 25.49
CA ILE A 171 -9.22 8.98 24.44
C ILE A 171 -8.55 8.88 23.08
N THR A 172 -9.34 8.77 22.01
CA THR A 172 -8.86 8.89 20.66
C THR A 172 -9.15 10.29 20.15
N VAL A 173 -8.11 11.00 19.74
CA VAL A 173 -8.20 12.29 19.09
C VAL A 173 -7.77 12.16 17.63
N LEU A 174 -8.16 13.13 16.79
CA LEU A 174 -7.76 13.17 15.40
C LEU A 174 -6.58 14.15 15.24
N ASN A 175 -5.50 13.65 14.64
CA ASN A 175 -4.35 14.49 14.32
C ASN A 175 -4.56 15.17 12.96
N LYS A 176 -4.94 16.45 12.97
CA LYS A 176 -5.11 17.27 11.76
C LYS A 176 -3.80 17.57 11.05
N ASP A 177 -2.68 17.49 11.75
CA ASP A 177 -1.36 17.80 11.21
C ASP A 177 -0.68 16.59 10.57
N LEU A 178 -1.36 15.43 10.57
CA LEU A 178 -0.85 14.24 9.90
C LEU A 178 -0.77 14.48 8.39
N LYS A 179 0.44 14.34 7.85
CA LYS A 179 0.73 14.53 6.43
C LYS A 179 0.64 13.21 5.67
N SER A 180 0.47 13.33 4.37
CA SER A 180 0.53 12.20 3.46
C SER A 180 1.89 11.52 3.50
N GLN A 181 1.87 10.19 3.45
CA GLN A 181 3.06 9.39 3.27
C GLN A 181 3.58 9.59 1.85
N ARG A 182 4.89 9.67 1.67
CA ARG A 182 5.53 9.92 0.39
C ARG A 182 6.41 8.75 -0.02
N SER A 183 6.38 8.41 -1.29
CA SER A 183 7.22 7.38 -1.88
C SER A 183 7.81 7.87 -3.21
N ILE A 184 9.12 7.76 -3.37
CA ILE A 184 9.78 7.96 -4.65
C ILE A 184 10.11 6.58 -5.21
N HIS A 185 9.62 6.29 -6.42
CA HIS A 185 9.77 4.99 -7.06
C HIS A 185 10.78 5.04 -8.21
N PHE A 186 11.60 3.99 -8.31
CA PHE A 186 12.44 3.68 -9.46
C PHE A 186 12.19 2.23 -9.84
N ILE A 187 11.77 1.99 -11.08
CA ILE A 187 11.42 0.66 -11.56
C ILE A 187 12.12 0.44 -12.90
N LEU A 188 12.88 -0.64 -13.00
CA LEU A 188 13.50 -1.10 -14.23
C LEU A 188 13.03 -2.51 -14.52
N GLY A 189 12.53 -2.75 -15.71
CA GLY A 189 12.00 -4.04 -16.09
C GLY A 189 12.20 -4.37 -17.56
N GLY A 190 11.93 -5.61 -17.91
CA GLY A 190 11.98 -6.07 -19.27
C GLY A 190 11.21 -7.36 -19.47
N ASP A 191 10.79 -7.55 -20.73
CA ASP A 191 10.14 -8.76 -21.20
C ASP A 191 10.92 -9.29 -22.38
N TYR A 192 11.24 -10.58 -22.35
CA TYR A 192 11.89 -11.27 -23.45
C TYR A 192 11.07 -12.49 -23.84
N THR A 193 10.58 -12.50 -25.07
CA THR A 193 9.85 -13.61 -25.63
C THR A 193 10.74 -14.33 -26.64
N PHE A 194 10.84 -15.63 -26.53
CA PHE A 194 11.65 -16.45 -27.42
C PHE A 194 10.96 -17.78 -27.72
N ARG A 195 11.40 -18.40 -28.78
CA ARG A 195 10.94 -19.73 -29.16
C ARG A 195 12.08 -20.72 -29.04
N ALA A 196 11.84 -21.82 -28.34
CA ALA A 196 12.77 -22.92 -28.19
C ALA A 196 12.01 -24.23 -28.27
N VAL A 197 12.62 -25.26 -28.91
CA VAL A 197 12.01 -26.60 -29.07
C VAL A 197 10.59 -26.52 -29.64
N ASP A 198 10.37 -25.62 -30.62
CA ASP A 198 9.07 -25.32 -31.24
C ASP A 198 7.98 -24.85 -30.28
N ARG A 199 8.35 -24.26 -29.14
CA ARG A 199 7.44 -23.76 -28.11
C ARG A 199 7.77 -22.31 -27.77
N ASN A 200 6.76 -21.60 -27.28
CA ASN A 200 6.86 -20.22 -26.89
C ASN A 200 7.20 -20.08 -25.40
N PHE A 201 8.18 -19.24 -25.09
CA PHE A 201 8.60 -18.90 -23.74
C PHE A 201 8.69 -17.39 -23.58
N LYS A 202 8.44 -16.91 -22.39
CA LYS A 202 8.58 -15.50 -22.01
C LYS A 202 9.20 -15.38 -20.64
N VAL A 203 10.22 -14.53 -20.54
CA VAL A 203 10.80 -14.10 -19.27
C VAL A 203 10.45 -12.66 -19.02
N THR A 204 9.90 -12.37 -17.85
CA THR A 204 9.66 -11.02 -17.37
C THR A 204 10.50 -10.81 -16.12
N ALA A 205 11.33 -9.77 -16.09
CA ALA A 205 12.12 -9.40 -14.94
C ALA A 205 11.89 -7.93 -14.61
N GLU A 206 11.75 -7.63 -13.32
CA GLU A 206 11.56 -6.28 -12.83
C GLU A 206 12.32 -6.10 -11.52
N MET A 207 13.08 -5.03 -11.41
CA MET A 207 13.68 -4.58 -10.16
C MET A 207 13.13 -3.21 -9.78
N TYR A 208 12.94 -2.99 -8.50
CA TYR A 208 12.40 -1.74 -7.99
C TYR A 208 13.10 -1.29 -6.72
N TYR A 209 13.11 0.01 -6.55
CA TYR A 209 13.52 0.68 -5.33
C TYR A 209 12.52 1.78 -5.00
N LYS A 210 12.06 1.83 -3.75
CA LYS A 210 11.14 2.84 -3.24
C LYS A 210 11.74 3.48 -2.01
N LYS A 211 11.91 4.79 -2.05
CA LYS A 211 12.27 5.58 -0.88
C LYS A 211 11.00 6.07 -0.21
N LEU A 212 10.84 5.80 1.07
CA LEU A 212 9.64 6.07 1.84
C LEU A 212 9.91 7.15 2.89
N ASP A 213 9.09 8.20 2.88
CA ASP A 213 9.16 9.31 3.83
C ASP A 213 7.80 9.59 4.45
N ASN A 214 7.79 10.29 5.59
CA ASN A 214 6.57 10.65 6.31
C ASN A 214 5.67 9.46 6.62
N LEU A 215 6.24 8.32 6.95
CA LEU A 215 5.47 7.13 7.29
C LEU A 215 4.78 7.28 8.63
N ASN A 216 3.55 6.80 8.69
CA ASN A 216 2.77 6.62 9.90
C ASN A 216 2.78 5.13 10.26
N PRO A 217 3.68 4.69 11.13
CA PRO A 217 3.81 3.28 11.47
C PRO A 217 2.61 2.81 12.30
N TYR A 218 2.45 1.49 12.38
CA TYR A 218 1.42 0.87 13.19
C TYR A 218 1.96 -0.32 13.97
N THR A 219 1.26 -0.66 15.04
CA THR A 219 1.46 -1.90 15.79
C THR A 219 0.22 -2.76 15.70
N VAL A 220 0.39 -4.07 15.86
CA VAL A 220 -0.72 -5.02 15.93
C VAL A 220 -0.86 -5.48 17.37
N ASP A 221 -2.02 -5.22 17.95
CA ASP A 221 -2.38 -5.64 19.30
C ASP A 221 -3.65 -6.48 19.24
N ASN A 222 -3.53 -7.79 19.54
CA ASN A 222 -4.65 -8.74 19.50
C ASN A 222 -5.54 -8.61 18.23
N VAL A 223 -4.94 -8.73 17.04
CA VAL A 223 -5.57 -8.55 15.73
C VAL A 223 -6.09 -7.13 15.43
N LYS A 224 -5.89 -6.17 16.32
CA LYS A 224 -6.22 -4.77 16.09
C LYS A 224 -5.00 -4.01 15.60
N ILE A 225 -5.17 -3.22 14.54
CA ILE A 225 -4.13 -2.33 14.04
C ILE A 225 -4.24 -0.99 14.76
N ARG A 226 -3.14 -0.55 15.37
CA ARG A 226 -3.02 0.74 16.06
C ARG A 226 -1.96 1.57 15.38
N TYR A 227 -2.37 2.66 14.74
CA TYR A 227 -1.45 3.61 14.12
C TYR A 227 -0.84 4.54 15.17
N TYR A 228 0.41 4.95 14.95
CA TYR A 228 1.05 5.98 15.78
C TYR A 228 0.35 7.33 15.67
N GLY A 229 -0.31 7.59 14.52
CA GLY A 229 -0.97 8.86 14.28
C GLY A 229 0.00 10.03 14.08
N GLU A 230 1.24 9.73 13.74
CA GLU A 230 2.33 10.69 13.53
C GLU A 230 3.19 10.27 12.34
N ASN A 231 3.71 11.24 11.60
CA ASN A 231 4.68 11.00 10.52
C ASN A 231 6.09 10.84 11.10
N CYS A 232 6.33 9.76 11.80
CA CYS A 232 7.54 9.57 12.59
C CYS A 232 8.50 8.51 12.06
N ALA A 233 8.27 7.99 10.86
CA ALA A 233 9.12 6.97 10.26
C ALA A 233 9.50 7.29 8.83
N LYS A 234 10.63 6.74 8.40
CA LYS A 234 11.13 6.73 7.03
C LYS A 234 11.70 5.36 6.73
N GLY A 235 11.81 5.02 5.47
CA GLY A 235 12.32 3.71 5.12
C GLY A 235 12.56 3.54 3.64
N TYR A 236 12.71 2.30 3.25
CA TYR A 236 12.81 1.90 1.86
C TYR A 236 12.21 0.51 1.64
N ALA A 237 11.82 0.25 0.41
CA ALA A 237 11.48 -1.07 -0.07
C ALA A 237 12.21 -1.31 -1.39
N MET A 238 12.78 -2.47 -1.57
CA MET A 238 13.41 -2.87 -2.82
C MET A 238 13.15 -4.33 -3.10
N GLY A 239 13.16 -4.70 -4.37
CA GLY A 239 12.93 -6.07 -4.76
C GLY A 239 13.30 -6.37 -6.18
N LEU A 240 13.27 -7.67 -6.45
CA LEU A 240 13.43 -8.26 -7.77
C LEU A 240 12.32 -9.28 -7.98
N ASP A 241 11.57 -9.12 -9.06
CA ASP A 241 10.55 -10.06 -9.49
C ASP A 241 10.96 -10.64 -10.85
N VAL A 242 10.99 -11.96 -10.93
CA VAL A 242 11.26 -12.69 -12.17
C VAL A 242 10.14 -13.68 -12.39
N LYS A 243 9.57 -13.69 -13.59
CA LYS A 243 8.54 -14.62 -13.99
C LYS A 243 8.90 -15.28 -15.31
N PHE A 244 8.83 -16.58 -15.31
CA PHE A 244 9.07 -17.41 -16.49
C PHE A 244 7.76 -18.07 -16.90
N PHE A 245 7.29 -17.72 -18.11
CA PHE A 245 6.13 -18.33 -18.73
C PHE A 245 6.59 -19.29 -19.82
N GLY A 246 5.93 -20.40 -19.92
CA GLY A 246 6.27 -21.34 -20.98
C GLY A 246 5.19 -22.34 -21.31
N GLU A 247 5.25 -22.83 -22.53
CA GLU A 247 4.49 -23.96 -23.00
C GLU A 247 5.30 -25.24 -22.70
N PHE A 248 5.36 -25.65 -21.43
CA PHE A 248 6.10 -26.83 -21.00
C PHE A 248 5.45 -28.13 -21.51
N VAL A 249 4.12 -28.12 -21.60
CA VAL A 249 3.34 -29.14 -22.27
C VAL A 249 2.68 -28.49 -23.48
N PRO A 250 2.78 -29.08 -24.70
CA PRO A 250 2.22 -28.50 -25.90
C PRO A 250 0.74 -28.13 -25.76
N GLY A 251 0.39 -26.87 -26.06
CA GLY A 251 -0.97 -26.35 -25.97
C GLY A 251 -1.44 -25.93 -24.60
N THR A 252 -0.56 -25.92 -23.57
CA THR A 252 -0.86 -25.47 -22.22
C THR A 252 0.10 -24.37 -21.78
N ASP A 253 -0.38 -23.45 -20.96
CA ASP A 253 0.42 -22.38 -20.37
C ASP A 253 0.76 -22.70 -18.94
N SER A 254 2.04 -22.66 -18.61
CA SER A 254 2.55 -22.81 -17.25
C SER A 254 3.51 -21.67 -16.91
N TRP A 255 3.69 -21.40 -15.64
CA TRP A 255 4.62 -20.37 -15.21
C TRP A 255 5.25 -20.66 -13.86
N ILE A 256 6.43 -20.09 -13.65
CA ILE A 256 7.11 -20.02 -12.37
C ILE A 256 7.48 -18.57 -12.08
N SER A 257 7.25 -18.11 -10.87
CA SER A 257 7.66 -16.79 -10.43
C SER A 257 8.56 -16.87 -9.21
N PHE A 258 9.53 -15.97 -9.16
CA PHE A 258 10.47 -15.81 -8.08
C PHE A 258 10.54 -14.34 -7.70
N SER A 259 10.38 -14.03 -6.42
CA SER A 259 10.45 -12.68 -5.88
C SER A 259 11.38 -12.60 -4.71
N LEU A 260 12.25 -11.60 -4.71
CA LEU A 260 13.06 -11.17 -3.57
C LEU A 260 12.58 -9.79 -3.14
N MET A 261 12.37 -9.59 -1.86
CA MET A 261 11.94 -8.31 -1.32
C MET A 261 12.61 -8.02 0.01
N LYS A 262 13.00 -6.76 0.19
CA LYS A 262 13.48 -6.23 1.47
C LYS A 262 12.80 -4.88 1.71
N ALA A 263 12.19 -4.71 2.87
CA ALA A 263 11.60 -3.44 3.28
C ALA A 263 11.91 -3.18 4.76
N GLN A 264 12.41 -2.00 5.04
CA GLN A 264 12.77 -1.56 6.39
C GLN A 264 12.24 -0.15 6.64
N GLN A 265 11.95 0.14 7.91
CA GLN A 265 11.63 1.48 8.36
C GLN A 265 12.41 1.81 9.64
N THR A 266 12.74 3.08 9.79
CA THR A 266 13.33 3.65 11.00
C THR A 266 12.30 4.56 11.65
N ILE A 267 11.88 4.21 12.85
CA ILE A 267 10.87 4.93 13.62
C ILE A 267 11.59 5.88 14.58
N ARG A 268 11.20 7.17 14.57
CA ARG A 268 11.74 8.22 15.44
C ARG A 268 13.27 8.29 15.43
N GLU A 269 13.87 8.01 14.26
CA GLU A 269 15.32 8.04 14.02
C GLU A 269 16.17 7.07 14.85
N THR A 270 15.56 6.26 15.68
CA THR A 270 16.27 5.39 16.64
C THR A 270 16.04 3.90 16.45
N THR A 271 14.87 3.51 15.99
CA THR A 271 14.47 2.10 15.91
C THR A 271 14.29 1.65 14.47
N THR A 272 15.19 0.81 13.97
CA THR A 272 15.07 0.20 12.63
C THR A 272 14.43 -1.17 12.75
N VAL A 273 13.32 -1.36 12.02
CA VAL A 273 12.56 -2.61 12.02
C VAL A 273 12.18 -3.00 10.58
N PRO A 274 12.04 -4.30 10.28
CA PRO A 274 11.41 -4.73 9.05
C PRO A 274 9.97 -4.23 8.97
N MET A 275 9.52 -3.89 7.76
CA MET A 275 8.10 -3.59 7.55
C MET A 275 7.28 -4.87 7.62
N ALA A 276 5.99 -4.76 8.00
CA ALA A 276 5.10 -5.89 8.23
C ALA A 276 4.99 -6.85 7.03
N ASN A 277 5.10 -6.32 5.81
CA ASN A 277 5.01 -7.09 4.57
C ASN A 277 6.39 -7.46 3.98
N SER A 278 7.47 -7.30 4.74
CA SER A 278 8.82 -7.66 4.29
C SER A 278 8.97 -9.18 4.27
N GLN A 279 8.98 -9.75 3.07
CA GLN A 279 9.26 -11.16 2.82
C GLN A 279 10.60 -11.28 2.12
N GLY A 280 11.51 -12.10 2.64
CA GLY A 280 12.83 -12.28 2.06
C GLY A 280 12.77 -12.84 0.64
N TYR A 281 11.94 -13.85 0.42
CA TYR A 281 11.71 -14.44 -0.90
C TYR A 281 10.33 -15.07 -0.98
N ASN A 282 9.83 -15.21 -2.22
CA ASN A 282 8.61 -15.95 -2.53
C ASN A 282 8.80 -16.68 -3.86
N ILE A 283 8.37 -17.94 -3.91
CA ILE A 283 8.36 -18.75 -5.13
C ILE A 283 6.93 -19.26 -5.35
N SER A 284 6.41 -19.03 -6.54
CA SER A 284 5.10 -19.52 -6.93
C SER A 284 5.22 -20.29 -8.24
N LEU A 285 4.50 -21.38 -8.35
CA LEU A 285 4.48 -22.25 -9.50
C LEU A 285 3.04 -22.53 -9.91
N PHE A 286 2.77 -22.39 -11.20
CA PHE A 286 1.57 -22.91 -11.83
C PHE A 286 1.97 -23.81 -12.98
N PHE A 287 1.53 -25.07 -12.93
CA PHE A 287 1.80 -26.06 -13.96
C PHE A 287 0.49 -26.65 -14.46
N GLN A 288 0.36 -26.73 -15.77
CA GLN A 288 -0.80 -27.31 -16.43
C GLN A 288 -0.38 -28.47 -17.34
N ASP A 289 -1.11 -29.55 -17.26
CA ASP A 289 -0.93 -30.74 -18.08
C ASP A 289 -2.29 -31.35 -18.45
N TYR A 290 -2.31 -32.25 -19.43
CA TYR A 290 -3.49 -32.98 -19.81
C TYR A 290 -3.68 -34.22 -18.95
N PHE A 291 -4.92 -34.57 -18.70
CA PHE A 291 -5.26 -35.85 -18.06
C PHE A 291 -4.84 -37.03 -18.98
N PRO A 292 -4.21 -38.07 -18.44
CA PRO A 292 -3.88 -39.26 -19.22
C PRO A 292 -5.12 -39.80 -19.95
N GLY A 293 -5.05 -39.86 -21.28
CA GLY A 293 -6.14 -40.34 -22.12
C GLY A 293 -7.15 -39.28 -22.60
N TYR A 294 -7.06 -38.02 -22.12
CA TYR A 294 -7.91 -36.94 -22.59
C TYR A 294 -7.04 -35.74 -23.05
N LYS A 295 -7.15 -35.39 -24.32
CA LYS A 295 -6.46 -34.24 -24.91
C LYS A 295 -7.22 -32.92 -24.78
N ARG A 296 -8.33 -32.87 -24.04
CA ARG A 296 -9.12 -31.66 -23.76
C ARG A 296 -9.63 -31.73 -22.33
N VAL A 297 -9.40 -30.72 -21.56
CA VAL A 297 -10.08 -30.37 -20.32
C VAL A 297 -10.95 -29.17 -20.61
#